data_f4b5788bcb77b0fb0f33d13c62bb2203
#
_entry.id   f4b5788bcb77b0fb0f33d13c62bb2203
#
_cell.length_a   1.000
_cell.length_b   1.000
_cell.length_c   1.000
_cell.angle_alpha   90.00
_cell.angle_beta   90.00
_cell.angle_gamma   90.00
#
_symmetry.space_group_name_H-M   'P 1'
#
loop_
_entity.id
_entity.type
_entity.pdbx_description
1 polymer ?
#
loop_
_entity_poly.entity_id
_entity_poly.type
_entity_poly.pdbx_seq_one_letter_code
_entity_poly.pdbx_strand_id
1 'polypeptide(L)'
;MRIISIDPGYERIGIAVLARQNFGEQNIGGQEKINGKEVLLFSECFKTKASLPFFDRLELLGREVARVITEYKPAALAIENLFIETNQKTAMRVAEARGAILYQARVLGLEIYEYTPLQIKVATTGYGKATKAQVISMVKKLMKGAENIKQDDEMDAIAIGLTHFAHSRPQNILTK
;
A
#
# COMPACT_ATOMS: atom_id res chain seq x y z
N MET A 1 -7.69 -11.74 5.08
CA MET A 1 -6.81 -10.71 5.69
C MET A 1 -7.05 -9.39 4.99
N ARG A 2 -7.19 -8.29 5.74
CA ARG A 2 -7.25 -6.91 5.19
C ARG A 2 -5.98 -6.17 5.56
N ILE A 3 -5.53 -5.31 4.66
CA ILE A 3 -4.38 -4.42 4.88
C ILE A 3 -4.74 -3.01 4.42
N ILE A 4 -4.13 -2.02 5.03
CA ILE A 4 -4.04 -0.66 4.51
C ILE A 4 -2.67 -0.49 3.87
N SER A 5 -2.60 0.12 2.70
CA SER A 5 -1.34 0.45 2.02
C SER A 5 -1.28 1.94 1.73
N ILE A 6 -0.12 2.55 1.95
CA ILE A 6 0.04 4.00 1.85
C ILE A 6 1.31 4.33 1.06
N ASP A 7 1.14 5.17 0.04
CA ASP A 7 2.23 5.87 -0.65
C ASP A 7 2.42 7.24 0.03
N PRO A 8 3.48 7.43 0.84
CA PRO A 8 3.63 8.63 1.66
C PRO A 8 4.14 9.82 0.84
N GLY A 9 3.35 10.85 0.71
CA GLY A 9 3.71 12.10 0.07
C GLY A 9 3.59 13.31 1.01
N TYR A 10 4.09 14.46 0.55
CA TYR A 10 4.02 15.70 1.31
C TYR A 10 2.69 16.45 1.12
N GLU A 11 2.17 16.51 -0.11
CA GLU A 11 0.95 17.25 -0.45
C GLU A 11 -0.20 16.32 -0.78
N ARG A 12 0.12 15.17 -1.33
CA ARG A 12 -0.81 14.13 -1.75
C ARG A 12 -0.30 12.80 -1.23
N ILE A 13 -1.20 12.01 -0.78
CA ILE A 13 -0.91 10.71 -0.17
C ILE A 13 -1.88 9.70 -0.77
N GLY A 14 -1.33 8.67 -1.37
CA GLY A 14 -2.12 7.54 -1.84
C GLY A 14 -2.48 6.65 -0.65
N ILE A 15 -3.76 6.35 -0.49
CA ILE A 15 -4.26 5.40 0.52
C ILE A 15 -5.09 4.35 -0.20
N ALA A 16 -4.85 3.07 0.11
CA ALA A 16 -5.71 1.99 -0.37
C ALA A 16 -5.94 0.95 0.73
N VAL A 17 -7.10 0.32 0.72
CA VAL A 17 -7.41 -0.83 1.56
C VAL A 17 -7.71 -2.01 0.66
N LEU A 18 -6.93 -3.07 0.84
CA LEU A 18 -7.06 -4.30 0.08
C LEU A 18 -7.40 -5.46 1.02
N ALA A 19 -8.14 -6.43 0.48
CA ALA A 19 -8.41 -7.68 1.18
C ALA A 19 -8.04 -8.87 0.30
N ARG A 20 -7.52 -9.94 0.94
CA ARG A 20 -7.43 -11.24 0.31
C ARG A 20 -8.60 -12.09 0.79
N GLN A 21 -9.47 -12.48 -0.14
CA GLN A 21 -10.57 -13.42 0.12
C GLN A 21 -10.01 -14.84 -0.04
N ASN A 22 -10.10 -15.62 1.01
CA ASN A 22 -9.82 -17.05 0.92
C ASN A 22 -11.08 -17.72 0.36
N PHE A 23 -11.04 -18.18 -0.87
CA PHE A 23 -12.06 -19.11 -1.39
C PHE A 23 -11.69 -20.50 -0.87
N GLY A 24 -12.51 -21.00 0.09
CA GLY A 24 -12.53 -22.33 0.66
C GLY A 24 -11.30 -23.23 0.44
N GLU A 25 -10.82 -23.83 1.50
CA GLU A 25 -9.83 -24.89 1.46
C GLU A 25 -10.33 -26.05 0.61
N GLN A 26 -9.96 -26.09 -0.66
CA GLN A 26 -10.07 -27.32 -1.44
C GLN A 26 -8.78 -28.10 -1.23
N ASN A 27 -8.82 -29.05 -0.31
CA ASN A 27 -7.80 -30.09 -0.17
C ASN A 27 -7.81 -30.97 -1.41
N ILE A 28 -7.06 -30.61 -2.44
CA ILE A 28 -6.78 -31.49 -3.59
C ILE A 28 -5.33 -31.95 -3.44
N GLY A 29 -5.17 -33.18 -2.95
CA GLY A 29 -3.86 -33.86 -2.94
C GLY A 29 -2.84 -33.38 -1.93
N GLY A 30 -3.25 -32.92 -0.73
CA GLY A 30 -2.32 -32.61 0.37
C GLY A 30 -1.51 -31.30 0.22
N GLN A 31 -1.82 -30.48 -0.77
CA GLN A 31 -1.24 -29.15 -0.93
C GLN A 31 -2.32 -28.08 -0.70
N GLU A 32 -2.11 -27.23 0.31
CA GLU A 32 -2.92 -26.03 0.50
C GLU A 32 -2.70 -25.05 -0.67
N LYS A 33 -3.53 -25.13 -1.70
CA LYS A 33 -3.62 -24.04 -2.68
C LYS A 33 -4.46 -22.92 -2.06
N ILE A 34 -3.79 -21.90 -1.55
CA ILE A 34 -4.46 -20.65 -1.18
C ILE A 34 -4.89 -19.94 -2.47
N ASN A 35 -6.06 -20.27 -2.98
CA ASN A 35 -6.74 -19.55 -4.06
C ASN A 35 -7.40 -18.29 -3.46
N GLY A 36 -6.60 -17.34 -3.00
CA GLY A 36 -7.09 -16.06 -2.54
C GLY A 36 -7.04 -15.04 -3.69
N LYS A 37 -8.17 -14.40 -3.97
CA LYS A 37 -8.23 -13.25 -4.88
C LYS A 37 -8.12 -11.96 -4.06
N GLU A 38 -7.23 -11.09 -4.47
CA GLU A 38 -7.13 -9.76 -3.91
C GLU A 38 -8.27 -8.88 -4.43
N VAL A 39 -8.90 -8.12 -3.52
CA VAL A 39 -9.98 -7.18 -3.85
C VAL A 39 -9.66 -5.81 -3.26
N LEU A 40 -9.95 -4.76 -4.02
CA LEU A 40 -9.88 -3.39 -3.59
C LEU A 40 -11.17 -3.04 -2.83
N LEU A 41 -11.04 -2.64 -1.57
CA LEU A 41 -12.17 -2.21 -0.74
C LEU A 41 -12.32 -0.69 -0.74
N PHE A 42 -11.20 0.03 -0.83
CA PHE A 42 -11.15 1.48 -0.79
C PHE A 42 -9.86 1.97 -1.44
N SER A 43 -9.90 3.11 -2.12
CA SER A 43 -8.71 3.89 -2.46
C SER A 43 -9.05 5.37 -2.56
N GLU A 44 -8.09 6.19 -2.24
CA GLU A 44 -8.15 7.63 -2.43
C GLU A 44 -6.76 8.25 -2.61
N CYS A 45 -6.71 9.40 -3.26
CA CYS A 45 -5.62 10.32 -3.19
C CYS A 45 -6.00 11.42 -2.19
N PHE A 46 -5.62 11.27 -0.93
CA PHE A 46 -5.86 12.28 0.11
C PHE A 46 -5.01 13.52 -0.13
N LYS A 47 -5.66 14.69 -0.14
CA LYS A 47 -5.01 15.98 -0.44
C LYS A 47 -5.30 16.97 0.66
N THR A 48 -4.26 17.67 1.10
CA THR A 48 -4.40 18.81 1.99
C THR A 48 -4.18 20.11 1.22
N LYS A 49 -4.86 21.20 1.65
CA LYS A 49 -4.67 22.51 1.02
C LYS A 49 -3.25 23.01 1.28
N ALA A 50 -2.53 23.41 0.22
CA ALA A 50 -1.16 23.95 0.34
C ALA A 50 -1.08 25.23 1.19
N SER A 51 -2.19 25.98 1.33
CA SER A 51 -2.30 27.19 2.15
C SER A 51 -2.36 26.91 3.66
N LEU A 52 -2.59 25.66 4.08
CA LEU A 52 -2.63 25.31 5.50
C LEU A 52 -1.21 25.22 6.07
N PRO A 53 -1.02 25.61 7.34
CA PRO A 53 0.21 25.33 8.07
C PRO A 53 0.55 23.84 8.03
N PHE A 54 1.84 23.54 8.02
CA PHE A 54 2.27 22.14 7.85
C PHE A 54 1.77 21.23 8.99
N PHE A 55 1.77 21.70 10.21
CA PHE A 55 1.30 20.90 11.36
C PHE A 55 -0.20 20.60 11.31
N ASP A 56 -1.01 21.52 10.81
CA ASP A 56 -2.44 21.28 10.56
C ASP A 56 -2.63 20.19 9.49
N ARG A 57 -1.76 20.18 8.49
CA ARG A 57 -1.77 19.14 7.44
C ARG A 57 -1.38 17.78 8.00
N LEU A 58 -0.40 17.71 8.92
CA LEU A 58 -0.04 16.46 9.61
C LEU A 58 -1.20 15.94 10.47
N GLU A 59 -1.90 16.83 11.17
CA GLU A 59 -3.07 16.46 11.95
C GLU A 59 -4.17 15.88 11.08
N LEU A 60 -4.50 16.56 9.97
CA LEU A 60 -5.50 16.08 9.01
C LEU A 60 -5.13 14.71 8.44
N LEU A 61 -3.86 14.50 8.10
CA LEU A 61 -3.35 13.21 7.65
C LEU A 61 -3.52 12.13 8.71
N GLY A 62 -3.11 12.40 9.95
CA GLY A 62 -3.25 11.44 11.05
C GLY A 62 -4.71 11.06 11.30
N ARG A 63 -5.62 12.04 11.25
CA ARG A 63 -7.07 11.81 11.38
C ARG A 63 -7.61 10.94 10.24
N GLU A 64 -7.19 11.20 8.99
CA GLU A 64 -7.64 10.41 7.84
C GLU A 64 -7.16 8.96 7.92
N VAL A 65 -5.89 8.74 8.25
CA VAL A 65 -5.35 7.40 8.47
C VAL A 65 -6.12 6.67 9.59
N ALA A 66 -6.40 7.36 10.71
CA ALA A 66 -7.19 6.79 11.80
C ALA A 66 -8.62 6.44 11.37
N ARG A 67 -9.26 7.30 10.57
CA ARG A 67 -10.61 7.05 10.01
C ARG A 67 -10.63 5.78 9.19
N VAL A 68 -9.71 5.66 8.22
CA VAL A 68 -9.64 4.49 7.32
C VAL A 68 -9.34 3.21 8.12
N ILE A 69 -8.41 3.26 9.08
CA ILE A 69 -8.10 2.10 9.92
C ILE A 69 -9.32 1.68 10.75
N THR A 70 -10.04 2.63 11.34
CA THR A 70 -11.21 2.35 12.18
C THR A 70 -12.37 1.76 11.36
N GLU A 71 -12.59 2.29 10.15
CA GLU A 71 -13.67 1.88 9.25
C GLU A 71 -13.41 0.48 8.67
N TYR A 72 -12.22 0.25 8.12
CA TYR A 72 -11.92 -0.99 7.39
C TYR A 72 -11.28 -2.08 8.24
N LYS A 73 -10.77 -1.75 9.43
CA LYS A 73 -10.16 -2.67 10.40
C LYS A 73 -9.08 -3.56 9.76
N PRO A 74 -8.06 -2.98 9.11
CA PRO A 74 -6.94 -3.75 8.58
C PRO A 74 -6.09 -4.34 9.71
N ALA A 75 -5.43 -5.46 9.45
CA ALA A 75 -4.49 -6.09 10.38
C ALA A 75 -3.08 -5.50 10.29
N ALA A 76 -2.73 -4.90 9.14
CA ALA A 76 -1.39 -4.41 8.87
C ALA A 76 -1.41 -3.16 7.99
N LEU A 77 -0.34 -2.36 8.13
CA LEU A 77 0.04 -1.28 7.22
C LEU A 77 1.19 -1.76 6.32
N ALA A 78 1.02 -1.64 5.02
CA ALA A 78 2.09 -1.71 4.04
C ALA A 78 2.46 -0.30 3.55
N ILE A 79 3.74 0.06 3.56
CA ILE A 79 4.18 1.42 3.21
C ILE A 79 5.48 1.37 2.41
N GLU A 80 5.65 2.34 1.50
CA GLU A 80 6.92 2.46 0.79
C GLU A 80 8.02 2.98 1.71
N ASN A 81 9.21 2.40 1.59
CA ASN A 81 10.40 2.89 2.28
C ASN A 81 10.95 4.12 1.57
N LEU A 82 11.24 5.17 2.33
CA LEU A 82 11.78 6.41 1.77
C LEU A 82 13.25 6.23 1.37
N PHE A 83 13.54 6.50 0.10
CA PHE A 83 14.89 6.72 -0.40
C PHE A 83 15.10 8.21 -0.67
N ILE A 84 15.92 8.85 0.13
CA ILE A 84 16.20 10.29 0.01
C ILE A 84 17.33 10.47 -1.01
N GLU A 85 17.01 10.38 -2.31
CA GLU A 85 18.04 10.56 -3.35
C GLU A 85 18.07 11.98 -3.96
N THR A 86 16.98 12.73 -4.03
CA THR A 86 16.94 13.86 -4.97
C THR A 86 16.30 15.17 -4.52
N ASN A 87 15.59 15.26 -3.41
CA ASN A 87 14.95 16.52 -3.05
C ASN A 87 14.95 16.80 -1.54
N GLN A 88 16.07 17.32 -1.04
CA GLN A 88 16.26 17.57 0.39
C GLN A 88 15.20 18.49 1.02
N LYS A 89 14.63 19.45 0.25
CA LYS A 89 13.64 20.40 0.79
C LYS A 89 12.31 19.74 1.14
N THR A 90 11.85 18.77 0.36
CA THR A 90 10.58 18.06 0.60
C THR A 90 10.79 16.75 1.35
N ALA A 91 11.98 16.16 1.29
CA ALA A 91 12.28 14.87 1.91
C ALA A 91 12.01 14.87 3.43
N MET A 92 12.38 15.94 4.13
CA MET A 92 12.09 16.06 5.57
C MET A 92 10.58 16.09 5.84
N ARG A 93 9.81 16.86 5.05
CA ARG A 93 8.34 16.92 5.19
C ARG A 93 7.66 15.59 4.87
N VAL A 94 8.16 14.87 3.89
CA VAL A 94 7.68 13.52 3.59
C VAL A 94 8.02 12.56 4.73
N ALA A 95 9.23 12.65 5.31
CA ALA A 95 9.62 11.84 6.46
C ALA A 95 8.76 12.11 7.69
N GLU A 96 8.45 13.40 7.98
CA GLU A 96 7.56 13.80 9.08
C GLU A 96 6.13 13.26 8.86
N ALA A 97 5.59 13.39 7.65
CA ALA A 97 4.28 12.85 7.28
C ALA A 97 4.26 11.31 7.43
N ARG A 98 5.29 10.64 6.92
CA ARG A 98 5.44 9.18 7.07
C ARG A 98 5.54 8.78 8.55
N GLY A 99 6.28 9.52 9.36
CA GLY A 99 6.37 9.29 10.81
C GLY A 99 4.99 9.37 11.49
N ALA A 100 4.16 10.35 11.12
CA ALA A 100 2.79 10.48 11.62
C ALA A 100 1.91 9.28 11.22
N ILE A 101 2.02 8.81 9.98
CA ILE A 101 1.32 7.60 9.49
C ILE A 101 1.72 6.37 10.31
N LEU A 102 3.04 6.15 10.46
CA LEU A 102 3.57 4.99 11.21
C LEU A 102 3.13 5.01 12.67
N TYR A 103 3.23 6.18 13.32
CA TYR A 103 2.78 6.37 14.70
C TYR A 103 1.29 6.03 14.84
N GLN A 104 0.44 6.59 13.97
CA GLN A 104 -1.00 6.38 14.01
C GLN A 104 -1.36 4.89 13.81
N ALA A 105 -0.71 4.21 12.87
CA ALA A 105 -0.91 2.79 12.64
C ALA A 105 -0.52 1.94 13.87
N ARG A 106 0.63 2.25 14.50
CA ARG A 106 1.08 1.52 15.70
C ARG A 106 0.18 1.74 16.91
N VAL A 107 -0.28 2.97 17.13
CA VAL A 107 -1.23 3.30 18.20
C VAL A 107 -2.54 2.52 18.05
N LEU A 108 -2.98 2.31 16.80
CA LEU A 108 -4.18 1.52 16.49
C LEU A 108 -3.90 0.00 16.35
N GLY A 109 -2.71 -0.47 16.72
CA GLY A 109 -2.39 -1.87 16.87
C GLY A 109 -1.99 -2.60 15.57
N LEU A 110 -1.73 -1.87 14.47
CA LEU A 110 -1.34 -2.51 13.21
C LEU A 110 0.11 -2.98 13.23
N GLU A 111 0.38 -4.10 12.57
CA GLU A 111 1.74 -4.46 12.15
C GLU A 111 2.16 -3.60 10.96
N ILE A 112 3.47 -3.28 10.86
CA ILE A 112 4.00 -2.41 9.80
C ILE A 112 4.97 -3.21 8.93
N TYR A 113 4.79 -3.10 7.62
CA TYR A 113 5.63 -3.70 6.59
C TYR A 113 6.09 -2.63 5.61
N GLU A 114 7.40 -2.57 5.40
CA GLU A 114 8.03 -1.59 4.52
C GLU A 114 8.55 -2.27 3.25
N TYR A 115 8.33 -1.63 2.11
CA TYR A 115 8.75 -2.14 0.81
C TYR A 115 9.56 -1.10 0.05
N THR A 116 10.64 -1.53 -0.57
CA THR A 116 11.45 -0.67 -1.45
C THR A 116 10.77 -0.49 -2.81
N PRO A 117 11.07 0.61 -3.54
CA PRO A 117 10.59 0.80 -4.91
C PRO A 117 10.90 -0.38 -5.83
N LEU A 118 12.07 -1.01 -5.64
CA LEU A 118 12.47 -2.19 -6.40
C LEU A 118 11.55 -3.38 -6.13
N GLN A 119 11.24 -3.66 -4.85
CA GLN A 119 10.32 -4.73 -4.47
C GLN A 119 8.93 -4.51 -5.05
N ILE A 120 8.42 -3.27 -5.02
CA ILE A 120 7.12 -2.91 -5.57
C ILE A 120 7.08 -3.18 -7.08
N LYS A 121 8.09 -2.75 -7.83
CA LYS A 121 8.21 -2.99 -9.27
C LYS A 121 8.26 -4.49 -9.58
N VAL A 122 9.11 -5.24 -8.89
CA VAL A 122 9.24 -6.69 -9.10
C VAL A 122 7.93 -7.42 -8.76
N ALA A 123 7.31 -7.11 -7.64
CA ALA A 123 6.08 -7.78 -7.21
C ALA A 123 4.89 -7.54 -8.16
N THR A 124 4.81 -6.32 -8.73
CA THR A 124 3.70 -5.94 -9.61
C THR A 124 3.92 -6.35 -11.05
N THR A 125 5.14 -6.24 -11.58
CA THR A 125 5.43 -6.41 -13.02
C THR A 125 6.36 -7.58 -13.34
N GLY A 126 6.99 -8.19 -12.35
CA GLY A 126 8.07 -9.17 -12.54
C GLY A 126 9.41 -8.54 -12.95
N TYR A 127 9.50 -7.20 -13.10
CA TYR A 127 10.70 -6.54 -13.64
C TYR A 127 11.09 -5.30 -12.82
N GLY A 128 12.27 -5.32 -12.19
CA GLY A 128 12.72 -4.26 -11.26
C GLY A 128 13.02 -2.91 -11.93
N LYS A 129 13.22 -2.86 -13.26
CA LYS A 129 13.40 -1.61 -14.02
C LYS A 129 12.11 -1.15 -14.72
N ALA A 130 10.96 -1.66 -14.30
CA ALA A 130 9.68 -1.25 -14.84
C ALA A 130 9.45 0.26 -14.68
N THR A 131 8.90 0.88 -15.71
CA THR A 131 8.48 2.28 -15.67
C THR A 131 7.20 2.44 -14.86
N LYS A 132 6.92 3.66 -14.37
CA LYS A 132 5.66 3.95 -13.66
C LYS A 132 4.43 3.56 -14.49
N ALA A 133 4.42 3.83 -15.79
CA ALA A 133 3.33 3.46 -16.68
C ALA A 133 3.11 1.93 -16.75
N GLN A 134 4.20 1.14 -16.73
CA GLN A 134 4.11 -0.32 -16.71
C GLN A 134 3.53 -0.83 -15.38
N VAL A 135 3.94 -0.26 -14.25
CA VAL A 135 3.36 -0.59 -12.93
C VAL A 135 1.86 -0.29 -12.92
N ILE A 136 1.45 0.92 -13.31
CA ILE A 136 0.03 1.32 -13.37
C ILE A 136 -0.77 0.37 -14.28
N SER A 137 -0.23 0.04 -15.47
CA SER A 137 -0.88 -0.90 -16.39
C SER A 137 -1.09 -2.29 -15.77
N MET A 138 -0.11 -2.76 -15.01
CA MET A 138 -0.22 -4.05 -14.33
C MET A 138 -1.17 -4.02 -13.14
N VAL A 139 -1.17 -2.95 -12.34
CA VAL A 139 -2.14 -2.75 -11.24
C VAL A 139 -3.56 -2.82 -11.79
N LYS A 140 -3.87 -2.14 -12.90
CA LYS A 140 -5.20 -2.18 -13.54
C LYS A 140 -5.61 -3.57 -13.99
N LYS A 141 -4.66 -4.40 -14.41
CA LYS A 141 -4.91 -5.79 -14.82
C LYS A 141 -5.08 -6.73 -13.63
N LEU A 142 -4.32 -6.52 -12.56
CA LEU A 142 -4.30 -7.38 -11.38
C LEU A 142 -5.46 -7.09 -10.43
N MET A 143 -5.88 -5.81 -10.33
CA MET A 143 -6.86 -5.35 -9.35
C MET A 143 -8.16 -4.92 -10.03
N LYS A 144 -9.20 -5.73 -9.87
CA LYS A 144 -10.55 -5.37 -10.31
C LYS A 144 -11.04 -4.13 -9.55
N GLY A 145 -11.55 -3.14 -10.27
CA GLY A 145 -11.99 -1.86 -9.72
C GLY A 145 -10.96 -0.74 -9.85
N ALA A 146 -9.70 -1.07 -10.21
CA ALA A 146 -8.65 -0.08 -10.44
C ALA A 146 -8.66 0.51 -11.87
N GLU A 147 -9.49 -0.02 -12.77
CA GLU A 147 -9.49 0.36 -14.20
C GLU A 147 -9.81 1.84 -14.41
N ASN A 148 -10.70 2.39 -13.60
CA ASN A 148 -11.19 3.77 -13.70
C ASN A 148 -10.44 4.78 -12.83
N ILE A 149 -9.49 4.32 -12.01
CA ILE A 149 -8.69 5.19 -11.14
C ILE A 149 -7.74 6.01 -12.02
N LYS A 150 -7.73 7.33 -11.80
CA LYS A 150 -6.94 8.30 -12.58
C LYS A 150 -5.75 8.87 -11.81
N GLN A 151 -5.78 8.80 -10.48
CA GLN A 151 -4.74 9.38 -9.64
C GLN A 151 -3.58 8.40 -9.48
N ASP A 152 -2.38 8.85 -9.81
CA ASP A 152 -1.16 8.03 -9.73
C ASP A 152 -0.89 7.58 -8.29
N ASP A 153 -1.10 8.47 -7.31
CA ASP A 153 -0.85 8.18 -5.89
C ASP A 153 -1.72 7.01 -5.38
N GLU A 154 -2.98 6.90 -5.86
CA GLU A 154 -3.84 5.75 -5.56
C GLU A 154 -3.29 4.46 -6.16
N MET A 155 -2.79 4.52 -7.40
CA MET A 155 -2.18 3.36 -8.06
C MET A 155 -0.93 2.89 -7.36
N ASP A 156 -0.10 3.83 -6.89
CA ASP A 156 1.12 3.53 -6.13
C ASP A 156 0.75 2.85 -4.80
N ALA A 157 -0.26 3.36 -4.08
CA ALA A 157 -0.76 2.71 -2.86
C ALA A 157 -1.29 1.29 -3.12
N ILE A 158 -2.05 1.07 -4.20
CA ILE A 158 -2.54 -0.26 -4.58
C ILE A 158 -1.37 -1.19 -4.92
N ALA A 159 -0.34 -0.71 -5.64
CA ALA A 159 0.86 -1.48 -5.96
C ALA A 159 1.61 -1.94 -4.68
N ILE A 160 1.71 -1.08 -3.67
CA ILE A 160 2.29 -1.40 -2.36
C ILE A 160 1.47 -2.52 -1.69
N GLY A 161 0.14 -2.43 -1.72
CA GLY A 161 -0.74 -3.45 -1.15
C GLY A 161 -0.62 -4.80 -1.85
N LEU A 162 -0.57 -4.83 -3.17
CA LEU A 162 -0.31 -6.04 -3.96
C LEU A 162 1.06 -6.65 -3.62
N THR A 163 2.07 -5.81 -3.41
CA THR A 163 3.40 -6.24 -2.99
C THR A 163 3.36 -6.96 -1.65
N HIS A 164 2.63 -6.43 -0.67
CA HIS A 164 2.47 -7.10 0.62
C HIS A 164 1.86 -8.49 0.45
N PHE A 165 0.80 -8.64 -0.34
CA PHE A 165 0.20 -9.94 -0.57
C PHE A 165 1.10 -10.90 -1.33
N ALA A 166 1.94 -10.42 -2.24
CA ALA A 166 2.92 -11.25 -2.94
C ALA A 166 3.97 -11.83 -1.98
N HIS A 167 4.46 -11.02 -1.02
CA HIS A 167 5.45 -11.45 -0.03
C HIS A 167 4.86 -12.29 1.11
N SER A 168 3.57 -12.11 1.43
CA SER A 168 2.85 -12.84 2.48
C SER A 168 2.35 -14.21 2.03
N ARG A 169 2.61 -14.62 0.78
CA ARG A 169 2.33 -16.01 0.33
C ARG A 169 3.33 -16.94 1.00
N PRO A 170 2.88 -18.07 1.59
CA PRO A 170 3.82 -19.11 2.01
C PRO A 170 4.68 -19.47 0.81
N GLN A 171 5.98 -19.29 0.92
CA GLN A 171 6.90 -19.82 -0.08
C GLN A 171 6.79 -21.36 0.03
N ASN A 172 6.20 -22.00 -0.97
CA ASN A 172 6.37 -23.44 -1.15
C ASN A 172 7.87 -23.66 -1.42
N ILE A 173 8.62 -23.90 -0.35
CA ILE A 173 9.99 -24.37 -0.47
C ILE A 173 9.87 -25.73 -1.15
N LEU A 174 10.11 -25.75 -2.45
CA LEU A 174 10.44 -26.99 -3.16
C LEU A 174 11.79 -27.44 -2.62
N THR A 175 11.77 -28.15 -1.49
CA THR A 175 12.92 -28.97 -1.09
C THR A 175 13.08 -30.03 -2.16
N LYS A 176 14.12 -29.87 -2.98
CA LYS A 176 14.65 -30.94 -3.83
C LYS A 176 15.33 -31.99 -2.96
#